data_9786d3eef84f13b3aec0ce90533adf94
#
_entry.id   9786d3eef84f13b3aec0ce90533adf94
#
_cell.length_a   1.000
_cell.length_b   1.000
_cell.length_c   1.000
_cell.angle_alpha   90.00
_cell.angle_beta   90.00
_cell.angle_gamma   90.00
#
_symmetry.space_group_name_H-M   'P 1'
#
loop_
_entity.id
_entity.type
_entity.pdbx_description
1 polymer ?
#
loop_
_entity_poly.entity_id
_entity_poly.type
_entity_poly.pdbx_seq_one_letter_code
_entity_poly.pdbx_strand_id
1 'polypeptide(L)'
;MRYLLFVIFLFISCSPLKKYELTGKKWEDEIKKLEALDKKETYSDQAVLFIGSSSIRLWKSIEEDLDTYEPIKRGYGGAHYYDIIHFTNRLVSPHKVKAIAIFVANDITGKEKGINNQTVDQDLSPKEVLKLVKFVTKEIRKSHEKIPVFFIETTPTSKRWKVWDKISYANDLIENYTTKNKNLFYIKTRSFYIGSDGMPNDNLFVKDKLHLNRKGYKLWGKIIKENFDKNLSL
;
A
#
# COMPACT_ATOMS: atom_id res chain seq x y z
N MET A 1 29.36 -20.37 -46.85
CA MET A 1 28.77 -20.57 -45.51
C MET A 1 28.76 -19.25 -44.76
N ARG A 2 27.55 -18.69 -44.56
CA ARG A 2 27.39 -17.42 -43.81
C ARG A 2 27.03 -17.80 -42.38
N TYR A 3 27.92 -17.53 -41.43
CA TYR A 3 27.65 -17.72 -40.01
C TYR A 3 26.78 -16.57 -39.52
N LEU A 4 25.53 -16.86 -39.11
CA LEU A 4 24.63 -15.93 -38.48
C LEU A 4 24.98 -15.87 -37.00
N LEU A 5 25.66 -14.78 -36.59
CA LEU A 5 25.94 -14.51 -35.18
C LEU A 5 24.65 -14.08 -34.49
N PHE A 6 24.05 -14.97 -33.69
CA PHE A 6 22.97 -14.64 -32.77
C PHE A 6 23.55 -13.90 -31.55
N VAL A 7 23.39 -12.57 -31.51
CA VAL A 7 23.70 -11.78 -30.34
C VAL A 7 22.53 -11.92 -29.36
N ILE A 8 22.71 -12.76 -28.33
CA ILE A 8 21.74 -12.87 -27.22
C ILE A 8 21.92 -11.66 -26.32
N PHE A 9 21.02 -10.67 -26.44
CA PHE A 9 20.90 -9.59 -25.46
C PHE A 9 20.35 -10.17 -24.16
N LEU A 10 21.22 -10.48 -23.20
CA LEU A 10 20.85 -10.75 -21.83
C LEU A 10 20.35 -9.44 -21.19
N PHE A 11 19.05 -9.23 -21.22
CA PHE A 11 18.42 -8.19 -20.39
C PHE A 11 18.59 -8.60 -18.91
N ILE A 12 19.64 -8.12 -18.25
CA ILE A 12 19.76 -8.19 -16.80
C ILE A 12 18.69 -7.26 -16.23
N SER A 13 17.48 -7.78 -16.10
CA SER A 13 16.41 -7.11 -15.34
C SER A 13 16.82 -7.14 -13.88
N CYS A 14 17.36 -6.02 -13.38
CA CYS A 14 17.69 -5.88 -11.97
C CYS A 14 16.37 -5.97 -11.17
N SER A 15 16.16 -7.09 -10.51
CA SER A 15 14.96 -7.32 -9.69
C SER A 15 14.86 -6.24 -8.62
N PRO A 16 13.65 -5.64 -8.39
CA PRO A 16 13.44 -4.71 -7.29
C PRO A 16 13.84 -5.28 -5.93
N LEU A 17 13.68 -6.60 -5.72
CA LEU A 17 14.10 -7.29 -4.51
C LEU A 17 15.59 -7.11 -4.23
N LYS A 18 16.44 -7.25 -5.23
CA LYS A 18 17.88 -7.06 -5.07
C LYS A 18 18.23 -5.59 -4.80
N LYS A 19 17.56 -4.65 -5.49
CA LYS A 19 17.78 -3.20 -5.30
C LYS A 19 17.48 -2.76 -3.86
N TYR A 20 16.46 -3.33 -3.23
CA TYR A 20 15.97 -2.94 -1.90
C TYR A 20 16.19 -4.02 -0.82
N GLU A 21 17.14 -4.91 -0.99
CA GLU A 21 17.37 -6.06 -0.08
C GLU A 21 17.57 -5.63 1.39
N LEU A 22 18.33 -4.57 1.63
CA LEU A 22 18.62 -4.10 2.99
C LEU A 22 17.39 -3.55 3.70
N THR A 23 16.40 -3.03 2.96
CA THR A 23 15.19 -2.48 3.56
C THR A 23 14.31 -3.57 4.17
N GLY A 24 14.24 -4.73 3.52
CA GLY A 24 13.51 -5.89 4.03
C GLY A 24 14.03 -6.33 5.40
N LYS A 25 15.34 -6.42 5.59
CA LYS A 25 15.93 -6.87 6.86
C LYS A 25 15.48 -6.07 8.08
N LYS A 26 15.25 -4.78 7.92
CA LYS A 26 14.81 -3.88 9.00
C LYS A 26 13.47 -4.28 9.62
N TRP A 27 12.57 -4.87 8.83
CA TRP A 27 11.20 -5.16 9.25
C TRP A 27 10.95 -6.62 9.60
N GLU A 28 11.97 -7.47 9.54
CA GLU A 28 11.82 -8.91 9.74
C GLU A 28 11.12 -9.27 11.06
N ASP A 29 11.48 -8.60 12.17
CA ASP A 29 10.88 -8.87 13.47
C ASP A 29 9.41 -8.41 13.57
N GLU A 30 9.04 -7.31 12.91
CA GLU A 30 7.64 -6.88 12.83
C GLU A 30 6.82 -7.87 11.98
N ILE A 31 7.36 -8.35 10.88
CA ILE A 31 6.70 -9.35 10.04
C ILE A 31 6.49 -10.66 10.82
N LYS A 32 7.49 -11.15 11.55
CA LYS A 32 7.35 -12.35 12.41
C LYS A 32 6.25 -12.20 13.45
N LYS A 33 6.04 -10.99 14.01
CA LYS A 33 4.93 -10.73 14.92
C LYS A 33 3.58 -10.86 14.21
N LEU A 34 3.46 -10.36 12.96
CA LEU A 34 2.25 -10.50 12.16
C LEU A 34 1.98 -11.97 11.81
N GLU A 35 3.00 -12.74 11.42
CA GLU A 35 2.90 -14.18 11.18
C GLU A 35 2.51 -14.96 12.46
N ALA A 36 2.93 -14.49 13.63
CA ALA A 36 2.53 -15.09 14.89
C ALA A 36 1.03 -14.87 15.21
N LEU A 37 0.43 -13.79 14.71
CA LEU A 37 -1.01 -13.58 14.77
C LEU A 37 -1.75 -14.60 13.89
N ASP A 38 -1.25 -14.87 12.67
CA ASP A 38 -1.84 -15.83 11.74
C ASP A 38 -1.95 -17.25 12.33
N LYS A 39 -1.11 -17.58 13.31
CA LYS A 39 -1.16 -18.85 14.04
C LYS A 39 -2.19 -18.87 15.18
N LYS A 40 -2.66 -17.71 15.62
CA LYS A 40 -3.56 -17.55 16.78
C LYS A 40 -4.97 -17.15 16.40
N GLU A 41 -5.11 -16.46 15.28
CA GLU A 41 -6.35 -15.87 14.81
C GLU A 41 -6.92 -16.75 13.69
N THR A 42 -8.24 -16.92 13.66
CA THR A 42 -8.94 -17.62 12.60
C THR A 42 -9.93 -16.67 11.95
N TYR A 43 -9.96 -16.64 10.64
CA TYR A 43 -10.82 -15.76 9.86
C TYR A 43 -11.57 -16.56 8.80
N SER A 44 -12.75 -16.08 8.43
CA SER A 44 -13.53 -16.67 7.36
C SER A 44 -12.89 -16.37 5.99
N ASP A 45 -13.29 -17.10 4.97
CA ASP A 45 -12.93 -16.81 3.57
C ASP A 45 -13.63 -15.56 3.02
N GLN A 46 -14.59 -14.99 3.78
CA GLN A 46 -15.24 -13.71 3.50
C GLN A 46 -14.48 -12.51 4.07
N ALA A 47 -13.42 -12.74 4.84
CA ALA A 47 -12.59 -11.68 5.41
C ALA A 47 -11.92 -10.81 4.34
N VAL A 48 -11.55 -9.58 4.71
CA VAL A 48 -10.75 -8.66 3.87
C VAL A 48 -9.42 -8.40 4.54
N LEU A 49 -8.34 -8.73 3.84
CA LEU A 49 -6.97 -8.53 4.33
C LEU A 49 -6.50 -7.10 4.08
N PHE A 50 -6.11 -6.41 5.14
CA PHE A 50 -5.51 -5.07 5.08
C PHE A 50 -4.01 -5.17 5.32
N ILE A 51 -3.19 -4.86 4.30
CA ILE A 51 -1.75 -4.74 4.40
C ILE A 51 -1.28 -3.30 4.18
N GLY A 52 -0.14 -2.94 4.70
CA GLY A 52 0.45 -1.63 4.45
C GLY A 52 1.09 -0.98 5.67
N SER A 53 1.02 0.35 5.73
CA SER A 53 1.78 1.17 6.66
C SER A 53 1.06 1.46 7.99
N SER A 54 1.59 2.44 8.72
CA SER A 54 1.12 2.83 10.05
C SER A 54 -0.37 3.14 10.13
N SER A 55 -1.00 3.68 9.08
CA SER A 55 -2.44 3.95 9.10
C SER A 55 -3.26 2.67 9.24
N ILE A 56 -2.83 1.55 8.63
CA ILE A 56 -3.47 0.25 8.86
C ILE A 56 -3.19 -0.22 10.29
N ARG A 57 -1.92 -0.19 10.74
CA ARG A 57 -1.54 -0.64 12.08
C ARG A 57 -2.27 0.11 13.19
N LEU A 58 -2.43 1.42 13.05
CA LEU A 58 -3.03 2.31 14.05
C LEU A 58 -4.56 2.35 14.02
N TRP A 59 -5.21 1.73 13.04
CA TRP A 59 -6.67 1.71 12.92
C TRP A 59 -7.28 0.76 13.95
N LYS A 60 -7.43 1.24 15.17
CA LYS A 60 -7.95 0.44 16.30
C LYS A 60 -9.44 0.10 16.16
N SER A 61 -10.20 0.96 15.50
CA SER A 61 -11.65 0.82 15.31
C SER A 61 -12.02 0.19 13.95
N ILE A 62 -11.11 -0.55 13.31
CA ILE A 62 -11.34 -1.08 11.96
C ILE A 62 -12.57 -2.01 11.90
N GLU A 63 -12.77 -2.84 12.92
CA GLU A 63 -13.93 -3.75 13.01
C GLU A 63 -15.24 -2.98 13.16
N GLU A 64 -15.26 -1.91 13.97
CA GLU A 64 -16.42 -1.01 14.11
C GLU A 64 -16.69 -0.22 12.83
N ASP A 65 -15.65 0.29 12.19
CA ASP A 65 -15.77 1.14 11.00
C ASP A 65 -16.13 0.35 9.73
N LEU A 66 -15.86 -0.95 9.72
CA LEU A 66 -16.12 -1.89 8.60
C LEU A 66 -17.03 -3.05 9.04
N ASP A 67 -18.02 -2.78 9.85
CA ASP A 67 -18.91 -3.70 10.58
C ASP A 67 -19.48 -4.89 9.76
N THR A 68 -19.65 -4.72 8.44
CA THR A 68 -20.14 -5.77 7.53
C THR A 68 -19.02 -6.61 6.90
N TYR A 69 -17.78 -6.26 7.17
CA TYR A 69 -16.60 -6.96 6.68
C TYR A 69 -15.77 -7.44 7.86
N GLU A 70 -15.15 -8.60 7.71
CA GLU A 70 -14.22 -9.14 8.69
C GLU A 70 -12.79 -8.68 8.35
N PRO A 71 -12.24 -7.61 8.97
CA PRO A 71 -10.95 -7.09 8.57
C PRO A 71 -9.79 -7.83 9.23
N ILE A 72 -8.90 -8.41 8.44
CA ILE A 72 -7.60 -8.94 8.90
C ILE A 72 -6.56 -7.84 8.80
N LYS A 73 -6.02 -7.38 9.91
CA LYS A 73 -5.08 -6.26 9.95
C LYS A 73 -3.63 -6.72 10.00
N ARG A 74 -2.89 -6.55 8.89
CA ARG A 74 -1.47 -6.91 8.74
C ARG A 74 -0.63 -5.72 8.25
N GLY A 75 -0.83 -4.55 8.89
CA GLY A 75 -0.02 -3.35 8.66
C GLY A 75 1.09 -3.20 9.70
N TYR A 76 2.22 -2.59 9.30
CA TYR A 76 3.33 -2.25 10.20
C TYR A 76 3.79 -0.79 10.05
N GLY A 77 4.43 -0.24 11.09
CA GLY A 77 4.75 1.18 11.13
C GLY A 77 5.85 1.57 10.15
N GLY A 78 5.63 2.61 9.34
CA GLY A 78 6.65 3.15 8.45
C GLY A 78 6.93 2.33 7.19
N ALA A 79 6.07 1.38 6.84
CA ALA A 79 6.20 0.57 5.61
C ALA A 79 6.21 1.44 4.35
N HIS A 80 7.09 1.09 3.42
CA HIS A 80 7.19 1.61 2.07
C HIS A 80 6.88 0.49 1.08
N TYR A 81 6.55 0.80 -0.17
CA TYR A 81 6.42 -0.23 -1.19
C TYR A 81 7.71 -1.02 -1.40
N TYR A 82 8.88 -0.39 -1.27
CA TYR A 82 10.15 -1.10 -1.38
C TYR A 82 10.45 -2.06 -0.21
N ASP A 83 9.74 -1.94 0.92
CA ASP A 83 9.76 -2.93 2.00
C ASP A 83 8.75 -4.05 1.71
N ILE A 84 7.52 -3.66 1.37
CA ILE A 84 6.39 -4.58 1.17
C ILE A 84 6.69 -5.61 0.08
N ILE A 85 7.44 -5.27 -0.96
CA ILE A 85 7.83 -6.24 -2.00
C ILE A 85 8.51 -7.49 -1.46
N HIS A 86 9.23 -7.39 -0.32
CA HIS A 86 9.90 -8.54 0.32
C HIS A 86 8.94 -9.40 1.12
N PHE A 87 7.82 -8.84 1.57
CA PHE A 87 6.91 -9.48 2.53
C PHE A 87 5.54 -9.79 1.95
N THR A 88 5.24 -9.34 0.74
CA THR A 88 3.91 -9.52 0.12
C THR A 88 3.44 -10.96 0.20
N ASN A 89 4.27 -11.92 -0.21
CA ASN A 89 3.90 -13.33 -0.18
C ASN A 89 3.61 -13.82 1.25
N ARG A 90 4.45 -13.46 2.21
CA ARG A 90 4.33 -13.86 3.62
C ARG A 90 3.10 -13.29 4.30
N LEU A 91 2.73 -12.03 3.94
CA LEU A 91 1.56 -11.36 4.49
C LEU A 91 0.26 -11.78 3.82
N VAL A 92 0.31 -12.33 2.60
CA VAL A 92 -0.89 -12.56 1.80
C VAL A 92 -1.21 -14.05 1.64
N SER A 93 -0.20 -14.90 1.33
CA SER A 93 -0.44 -16.30 0.99
C SER A 93 -1.06 -17.16 2.10
N PRO A 94 -0.88 -16.87 3.41
CA PRO A 94 -1.51 -17.65 4.45
C PRO A 94 -3.02 -17.48 4.54
N HIS A 95 -3.58 -16.41 3.97
CA HIS A 95 -4.98 -16.04 4.14
C HIS A 95 -5.82 -16.44 2.94
N LYS A 96 -6.93 -17.16 3.18
CA LYS A 96 -8.04 -17.30 2.21
C LYS A 96 -8.99 -16.15 2.49
N VAL A 97 -9.11 -15.21 1.56
CA VAL A 97 -9.87 -13.96 1.77
C VAL A 97 -10.69 -13.57 0.56
N LYS A 98 -11.75 -12.81 0.78
CA LYS A 98 -12.61 -12.25 -0.26
C LYS A 98 -11.94 -11.13 -1.06
N ALA A 99 -11.11 -10.33 -0.39
CA ALA A 99 -10.40 -9.21 -1.01
C ALA A 99 -9.13 -8.82 -0.23
N ILE A 100 -8.24 -8.07 -0.87
CA ILE A 100 -7.06 -7.46 -0.24
C ILE A 100 -7.15 -5.95 -0.41
N ALA A 101 -6.92 -5.19 0.66
CA ALA A 101 -6.82 -3.73 0.66
C ALA A 101 -5.41 -3.30 1.06
N ILE A 102 -4.82 -2.36 0.32
CA ILE A 102 -3.43 -1.95 0.46
C ILE A 102 -3.36 -0.43 0.66
N PHE A 103 -2.69 0.00 1.74
CA PHE A 103 -2.38 1.40 1.97
C PHE A 103 -0.91 1.58 2.35
N VAL A 104 -0.14 2.25 1.48
CA VAL A 104 1.27 2.56 1.70
C VAL A 104 1.51 4.03 1.36
N ALA A 105 2.07 4.79 2.28
CA ALA A 105 2.16 6.24 2.15
C ALA A 105 3.57 6.81 2.37
N ASN A 106 4.58 5.98 2.64
CA ASN A 106 5.88 6.49 3.08
C ASN A 106 6.93 6.66 1.98
N ASP A 107 6.61 6.27 0.74
CA ASP A 107 7.58 6.31 -0.37
C ASP A 107 7.93 7.73 -0.85
N ILE A 108 7.07 8.71 -0.54
CA ILE A 108 7.28 10.14 -0.84
C ILE A 108 6.95 10.94 0.41
N THR A 109 7.97 11.48 1.10
CA THR A 109 7.82 12.14 2.41
C THR A 109 8.42 13.54 2.49
N GLY A 110 9.16 13.95 1.47
CA GLY A 110 9.93 15.19 1.46
C GLY A 110 11.36 15.03 1.98
N LYS A 111 11.82 13.79 2.17
CA LYS A 111 13.22 13.52 2.49
C LYS A 111 14.06 13.64 1.24
N GLU A 112 15.03 14.54 1.26
CA GLU A 112 16.00 14.67 0.19
C GLU A 112 16.96 13.48 0.19
N LYS A 113 17.52 13.17 -1.00
CA LYS A 113 18.58 12.16 -1.10
C LYS A 113 19.77 12.61 -0.27
N GLY A 114 20.20 11.82 0.69
CA GLY A 114 21.46 12.07 1.40
C GLY A 114 22.63 12.05 0.41
N ILE A 115 23.66 12.86 0.68
CA ILE A 115 24.85 13.03 -0.17
C ILE A 115 25.58 11.70 -0.41
N ASN A 116 25.40 10.72 0.45
CA ASN A 116 25.93 9.36 0.31
C ASN A 116 24.82 8.44 -0.17
N ASN A 117 24.82 8.04 -1.40
CA ASN A 117 23.88 7.09 -2.07
C ASN A 117 23.50 5.80 -1.29
N GLN A 118 23.81 5.71 -0.01
CA GLN A 118 23.64 4.55 0.86
C GLN A 118 22.45 4.65 1.81
N THR A 119 21.70 5.75 1.85
CA THR A 119 20.53 5.85 2.73
C THR A 119 19.33 5.16 2.12
N VAL A 120 18.93 4.10 2.75
CA VAL A 120 17.74 3.28 2.50
C VAL A 120 16.41 4.07 2.64
N ASP A 121 16.46 5.27 3.18
CA ASP A 121 15.33 6.14 3.52
C ASP A 121 15.22 7.36 2.58
N GLN A 122 15.28 7.18 1.27
CA GLN A 122 15.09 8.28 0.32
C GLN A 122 13.71 8.21 -0.34
N ASP A 123 13.16 9.37 -0.67
CA ASP A 123 11.93 9.46 -1.45
C ASP A 123 12.09 8.81 -2.83
N LEU A 124 11.08 8.05 -3.22
CA LEU A 124 10.97 7.50 -4.57
C LEU A 124 10.35 8.52 -5.53
N SER A 125 10.63 8.38 -6.81
CA SER A 125 9.83 9.05 -7.82
C SER A 125 8.45 8.39 -7.95
N PRO A 126 7.40 9.12 -8.38
CA PRO A 126 6.08 8.56 -8.63
C PRO A 126 6.08 7.34 -9.55
N LYS A 127 6.96 7.33 -10.57
CA LYS A 127 7.11 6.18 -11.49
C LYS A 127 7.75 4.97 -10.82
N GLU A 128 8.67 5.16 -9.88
CA GLU A 128 9.25 4.07 -9.09
C GLU A 128 8.21 3.48 -8.15
N VAL A 129 7.40 4.31 -7.49
CA VAL A 129 6.26 3.84 -6.68
C VAL A 129 5.34 2.95 -7.52
N LEU A 130 4.91 3.41 -8.70
CA LEU A 130 4.09 2.59 -9.60
C LEU A 130 4.77 1.26 -9.99
N LYS A 131 6.10 1.27 -10.22
CA LYS A 131 6.84 0.03 -10.54
C LYS A 131 6.75 -0.98 -9.40
N LEU A 132 6.85 -0.52 -8.15
CA LEU A 132 6.74 -1.37 -6.98
C LEU A 132 5.29 -1.84 -6.73
N VAL A 133 4.29 -0.99 -6.96
CA VAL A 133 2.87 -1.36 -6.93
C VAL A 133 2.59 -2.51 -7.91
N LYS A 134 3.10 -2.43 -9.15
CA LYS A 134 2.98 -3.50 -10.14
C LYS A 134 3.66 -4.78 -9.67
N PHE A 135 4.82 -4.68 -9.02
CA PHE A 135 5.51 -5.83 -8.46
C PHE A 135 4.69 -6.49 -7.34
N VAL A 136 4.19 -5.71 -6.37
CA VAL A 136 3.29 -6.20 -5.31
C VAL A 136 2.06 -6.89 -5.89
N THR A 137 1.42 -6.28 -6.88
CA THR A 137 0.27 -6.90 -7.58
C THR A 137 0.65 -8.25 -8.16
N LYS A 138 1.80 -8.35 -8.84
CA LYS A 138 2.28 -9.61 -9.42
C LYS A 138 2.52 -10.68 -8.34
N GLU A 139 3.10 -10.31 -7.20
CA GLU A 139 3.32 -11.23 -6.08
C GLU A 139 1.99 -11.73 -5.48
N ILE A 140 1.02 -10.85 -5.29
CA ILE A 140 -0.34 -11.22 -4.84
C ILE A 140 -0.98 -12.23 -5.80
N ARG A 141 -0.87 -12.01 -7.10
CA ARG A 141 -1.46 -12.87 -8.13
C ARG A 141 -0.90 -14.28 -8.17
N LYS A 142 0.25 -14.56 -7.53
CA LYS A 142 0.80 -15.92 -7.42
C LYS A 142 -0.05 -16.83 -6.53
N SER A 143 -0.61 -16.30 -5.45
CA SER A 143 -1.46 -17.04 -4.51
C SER A 143 -2.94 -16.69 -4.63
N HIS A 144 -3.26 -15.50 -5.15
CA HIS A 144 -4.61 -14.94 -5.25
C HIS A 144 -4.86 -14.42 -6.67
N GLU A 145 -5.02 -15.32 -7.62
CA GLU A 145 -5.08 -14.99 -9.05
C GLU A 145 -6.20 -14.00 -9.42
N LYS A 146 -7.39 -14.17 -8.83
CA LYS A 146 -8.62 -13.50 -9.27
C LYS A 146 -9.29 -12.61 -8.23
N ILE A 147 -8.84 -12.64 -6.98
CA ILE A 147 -9.53 -11.84 -5.95
C ILE A 147 -9.39 -10.34 -6.19
N PRO A 148 -10.37 -9.54 -5.78
CA PRO A 148 -10.30 -8.08 -5.79
C PRO A 148 -9.13 -7.57 -4.95
N VAL A 149 -8.35 -6.64 -5.51
CA VAL A 149 -7.29 -5.92 -4.80
C VAL A 149 -7.57 -4.43 -4.87
N PHE A 150 -7.71 -3.81 -3.71
CA PHE A 150 -8.00 -2.39 -3.56
C PHE A 150 -6.75 -1.63 -3.15
N PHE A 151 -6.34 -0.66 -3.95
CA PHE A 151 -5.31 0.30 -3.58
C PHE A 151 -5.99 1.54 -3.00
N ILE A 152 -5.73 1.83 -1.73
CA ILE A 152 -6.28 3.01 -1.06
C ILE A 152 -5.35 4.19 -1.31
N GLU A 153 -5.92 5.27 -1.77
CA GLU A 153 -5.22 6.50 -2.11
C GLU A 153 -4.42 7.07 -0.94
N THR A 154 -3.18 7.48 -1.18
CA THR A 154 -2.40 8.22 -0.17
C THR A 154 -3.09 9.55 0.10
N THR A 155 -3.49 9.73 1.36
CA THR A 155 -4.28 10.86 1.84
C THR A 155 -3.42 12.14 1.91
N PRO A 156 -3.95 13.31 1.49
CA PRO A 156 -3.28 14.60 1.70
C PRO A 156 -3.15 14.91 3.19
N THR A 157 -1.97 15.36 3.60
CA THR A 157 -1.66 15.69 5.00
C THR A 157 -0.82 16.95 5.07
N SER A 158 -1.03 17.79 6.09
CA SER A 158 -0.22 19.00 6.27
C SER A 158 1.27 18.66 6.48
N LYS A 159 1.58 17.52 7.10
CA LYS A 159 2.95 17.05 7.31
C LYS A 159 3.70 16.83 6.00
N ARG A 160 3.00 16.45 4.90
CA ARG A 160 3.58 16.13 3.59
C ARG A 160 3.12 17.06 2.48
N TRP A 161 2.49 18.19 2.84
CA TRP A 161 1.93 19.12 1.86
C TRP A 161 2.97 19.67 0.88
N LYS A 162 4.18 19.91 1.35
CA LYS A 162 5.30 20.38 0.51
C LYS A 162 5.60 19.47 -0.69
N VAL A 163 5.28 18.18 -0.58
CA VAL A 163 5.52 17.18 -1.65
C VAL A 163 4.22 16.58 -2.19
N TRP A 164 3.09 17.24 -1.89
CA TRP A 164 1.79 16.75 -2.28
C TRP A 164 1.65 16.54 -3.79
N ASP A 165 2.19 17.42 -4.62
CA ASP A 165 2.13 17.26 -6.08
C ASP A 165 2.76 15.93 -6.54
N LYS A 166 3.89 15.53 -5.93
CA LYS A 166 4.52 14.24 -6.24
C LYS A 166 3.67 13.07 -5.74
N ILE A 167 3.08 13.17 -4.53
CA ILE A 167 2.19 12.15 -3.99
C ILE A 167 0.94 12.04 -4.85
N SER A 168 0.30 13.16 -5.19
CA SER A 168 -0.89 13.22 -6.05
C SER A 168 -0.61 12.59 -7.42
N TYR A 169 0.54 12.89 -8.03
CA TYR A 169 0.92 12.26 -9.30
C TYR A 169 1.16 10.75 -9.16
N ALA A 170 1.74 10.28 -8.06
CA ALA A 170 1.86 8.85 -7.81
C ALA A 170 0.47 8.18 -7.67
N ASN A 171 -0.45 8.83 -6.97
CA ASN A 171 -1.84 8.41 -6.84
C ASN A 171 -2.51 8.27 -8.22
N ASP A 172 -2.37 9.27 -9.09
CA ASP A 172 -2.95 9.26 -10.45
C ASP A 172 -2.37 8.12 -11.31
N LEU A 173 -1.07 7.85 -11.18
CA LEU A 173 -0.44 6.73 -11.89
C LEU A 173 -0.97 5.37 -11.41
N ILE A 174 -1.21 5.20 -10.09
CA ILE A 174 -1.76 3.97 -9.52
C ILE A 174 -3.23 3.82 -9.96
N GLU A 175 -4.04 4.88 -9.88
CA GLU A 175 -5.42 4.87 -10.38
C GLU A 175 -5.49 4.43 -11.83
N ASN A 176 -4.71 5.07 -12.72
CA ASN A 176 -4.67 4.71 -14.14
C ASN A 176 -4.20 3.25 -14.37
N TYR A 177 -3.35 2.71 -13.50
CA TYR A 177 -2.95 1.31 -13.57
C TYR A 177 -4.11 0.39 -13.17
N THR A 178 -4.83 0.68 -12.08
CA THR A 178 -5.92 -0.17 -11.62
C THR A 178 -7.08 -0.21 -12.60
N THR A 179 -7.45 0.93 -13.22
CA THR A 179 -8.53 0.99 -14.22
C THR A 179 -8.28 0.15 -15.47
N LYS A 180 -7.02 -0.16 -15.78
CA LYS A 180 -6.60 -0.96 -16.95
C LYS A 180 -6.42 -2.44 -16.63
N ASN A 181 -6.60 -2.86 -15.40
CA ASN A 181 -6.34 -4.23 -14.95
C ASN A 181 -7.55 -4.80 -14.22
N LYS A 182 -8.01 -5.98 -14.63
CA LYS A 182 -9.17 -6.66 -14.02
C LYS A 182 -8.90 -6.97 -12.54
N ASN A 183 -9.94 -6.85 -11.73
CA ASN A 183 -9.91 -7.12 -10.29
C ASN A 183 -8.89 -6.26 -9.52
N LEU A 184 -8.52 -5.10 -10.07
CA LEU A 184 -7.82 -4.05 -9.35
C LEU A 184 -8.72 -2.83 -9.22
N PHE A 185 -8.80 -2.27 -8.03
CA PHE A 185 -9.65 -1.13 -7.71
C PHE A 185 -8.84 -0.05 -7.03
N TYR A 186 -9.24 1.19 -7.22
CA TYR A 186 -8.63 2.34 -6.57
C TYR A 186 -9.67 3.07 -5.71
N ILE A 187 -9.38 3.24 -4.43
CA ILE A 187 -10.26 3.94 -3.48
C ILE A 187 -9.79 5.38 -3.35
N LYS A 188 -10.52 6.31 -3.96
CA LYS A 188 -10.25 7.75 -3.90
C LYS A 188 -10.61 8.31 -2.53
N THR A 189 -9.68 9.00 -1.90
CA THR A 189 -9.90 9.60 -0.57
C THR A 189 -9.56 11.08 -0.54
N ARG A 190 -8.71 11.58 -1.46
CA ARG A 190 -8.10 12.93 -1.37
C ARG A 190 -9.11 14.06 -1.19
N SER A 191 -10.21 14.08 -1.95
CA SER A 191 -11.20 15.14 -1.91
C SER A 191 -11.91 15.28 -0.55
N PHE A 192 -11.99 14.21 0.21
CA PHE A 192 -12.63 14.19 1.54
C PHE A 192 -11.70 14.73 2.64
N TYR A 193 -10.41 14.82 2.37
CA TYR A 193 -9.39 15.28 3.31
C TYR A 193 -8.83 16.66 3.01
N ILE A 194 -9.36 17.33 1.98
CA ILE A 194 -9.09 18.73 1.66
C ILE A 194 -10.22 19.60 2.23
N GLY A 195 -9.85 20.65 2.92
CA GLY A 195 -10.79 21.67 3.43
C GLY A 195 -11.26 22.63 2.34
N SER A 196 -12.20 23.49 2.69
CA SER A 196 -12.74 24.54 1.79
C SER A 196 -11.70 25.57 1.36
N ASP A 197 -10.60 25.66 2.09
CA ASP A 197 -9.42 26.51 1.80
C ASP A 197 -8.44 25.87 0.83
N GLY A 198 -8.71 24.65 0.35
CA GLY A 198 -7.84 23.87 -0.53
C GLY A 198 -6.65 23.22 0.19
N MET A 199 -6.57 23.30 1.52
CA MET A 199 -5.52 22.72 2.34
C MET A 199 -5.98 21.40 3.00
N PRO A 200 -5.06 20.54 3.48
CA PRO A 200 -5.45 19.36 4.25
C PRO A 200 -6.25 19.74 5.51
N ASN A 201 -7.36 19.06 5.73
CA ASN A 201 -8.21 19.29 6.89
C ASN A 201 -7.60 18.67 8.16
N ASP A 202 -6.81 19.45 8.89
CA ASP A 202 -6.11 19.02 10.10
C ASP A 202 -7.02 18.46 11.21
N ASN A 203 -8.33 18.77 11.19
CA ASN A 203 -9.32 18.23 12.15
C ASN A 203 -9.51 16.70 12.02
N LEU A 204 -9.03 16.09 10.94
CA LEU A 204 -9.09 14.64 10.68
C LEU A 204 -7.83 13.89 11.13
N PHE A 205 -6.83 14.62 11.63
CA PHE A 205 -5.53 14.07 12.03
C PHE A 205 -5.24 14.31 13.52
N VAL A 206 -4.31 13.53 14.06
CA VAL A 206 -3.74 13.80 15.38
C VAL A 206 -2.72 14.95 15.30
N LYS A 207 -2.12 15.34 16.43
CA LYS A 207 -1.20 16.49 16.53
C LYS A 207 -0.03 16.47 15.52
N ASP A 208 0.38 15.32 15.06
CA ASP A 208 1.48 15.18 14.07
C ASP A 208 1.08 15.55 12.64
N LYS A 209 -0.22 15.82 12.40
CA LYS A 209 -0.79 16.20 11.10
C LYS A 209 -0.49 15.18 9.98
N LEU A 210 -0.34 13.92 10.35
CA LEU A 210 -0.01 12.81 9.48
C LEU A 210 -0.94 11.61 9.72
N HIS A 211 -1.07 11.17 10.97
CA HIS A 211 -1.89 10.01 11.31
C HIS A 211 -3.32 10.43 11.60
N LEU A 212 -4.27 9.64 11.14
CA LEU A 212 -5.69 9.89 11.32
C LEU A 212 -6.08 9.83 12.81
N ASN A 213 -6.95 10.74 13.24
CA ASN A 213 -7.67 10.63 14.51
C ASN A 213 -8.95 9.80 14.35
N ARG A 214 -9.78 9.68 15.39
CA ARG A 214 -11.03 8.90 15.32
C ARG A 214 -11.99 9.38 14.24
N LYS A 215 -12.10 10.71 14.04
CA LYS A 215 -12.95 11.29 12.99
C LYS A 215 -12.42 10.94 11.60
N GLY A 216 -11.09 11.04 11.41
CA GLY A 216 -10.42 10.67 10.18
C GLY A 216 -10.61 9.18 9.84
N TYR A 217 -10.45 8.28 10.80
CA TYR A 217 -10.68 6.85 10.59
C TYR A 217 -12.15 6.53 10.29
N LYS A 218 -13.11 7.16 10.98
CA LYS A 218 -14.54 6.97 10.69
C LYS A 218 -14.89 7.36 9.25
N LEU A 219 -14.36 8.49 8.79
CA LEU A 219 -14.52 8.94 7.40
C LEU A 219 -13.87 7.97 6.42
N TRP A 220 -12.65 7.52 6.73
CA TRP A 220 -11.90 6.58 5.91
C TRP A 220 -12.60 5.23 5.78
N GLY A 221 -13.10 4.70 6.90
CA GLY A 221 -13.89 3.48 6.94
C GLY A 221 -15.15 3.58 6.08
N LYS A 222 -15.90 4.69 6.20
CA LYS A 222 -17.08 4.96 5.37
C LYS A 222 -16.73 4.89 3.87
N ILE A 223 -15.69 5.59 3.43
CA ILE A 223 -15.27 5.62 2.02
C ILE A 223 -14.86 4.23 1.55
N ILE A 224 -14.09 3.49 2.35
CA ILE A 224 -13.63 2.14 2.03
C ILE A 224 -14.83 1.20 1.94
N LYS A 225 -15.74 1.24 2.91
CA LYS A 225 -16.95 0.42 2.94
C LYS A 225 -17.82 0.66 1.69
N GLU A 226 -18.09 1.90 1.34
CA GLU A 226 -18.85 2.23 0.11
C GLU A 226 -18.20 1.66 -1.17
N ASN A 227 -16.86 1.64 -1.23
CA ASN A 227 -16.15 1.02 -2.36
C ASN A 227 -16.24 -0.51 -2.34
N PHE A 228 -16.21 -1.13 -1.17
CA PHE A 228 -16.41 -2.58 -1.04
C PHE A 228 -17.84 -2.97 -1.40
N ASP A 229 -18.86 -2.28 -0.88
CA ASP A 229 -20.26 -2.52 -1.17
C ASP A 229 -20.55 -2.44 -2.69
N LYS A 230 -19.85 -1.55 -3.40
CA LYS A 230 -19.98 -1.39 -4.85
C LYS A 230 -19.29 -2.50 -5.66
N ASN A 231 -18.18 -3.05 -5.19
CA ASN A 231 -17.30 -3.88 -6.01
C ASN A 231 -17.16 -5.33 -5.50
N LEU A 232 -17.58 -5.61 -4.26
CA LEU A 232 -17.64 -6.95 -3.72
C LEU A 232 -19.11 -7.37 -3.65
N SER A 233 -19.51 -8.36 -4.44
CA SER A 233 -20.84 -8.97 -4.28
C SER A 233 -20.93 -9.54 -2.86
N LEU A 234 -21.89 -9.08 -2.08
CA LEU A 234 -22.24 -9.64 -0.77
C LEU A 234 -22.87 -11.01 -0.93
#